data_b992581a68c7d2847c23d1387cf446bc
#
_entry.id   b992581a68c7d2847c23d1387cf446bc
#
_cell.length_a   1.000
_cell.length_b   1.000
_cell.length_c   1.000
_cell.angle_alpha   90.00
_cell.angle_beta   90.00
_cell.angle_gamma   90.00
#
_symmetry.space_group_name_H-M   'P 1'
#
loop_
_entity.id
_entity.type
_entity.pdbx_description
1 polymer ?
#
loop_
_entity_poly.entity_id
_entity_poly.type
_entity_poly.pdbx_seq_one_letter_code
_entity_poly.pdbx_strand_id
1 'polypeptide(L)'
;MSASLMDYAVPFAATLPRIESYAVVTPSTVNPLGVKGMGESGTIGVTPALVNAVMDALAPFGVRHLDMPLTPEKIWIAIRR
;
A
#
# COMPACT_ATOMS: atom_id res chain seq x y z
N MET A 1 8.46 -17.73 -12.82
CA MET A 1 9.11 -18.23 -11.58
C MET A 1 10.43 -17.53 -11.34
N SER A 2 10.66 -17.09 -10.12
CA SER A 2 11.89 -16.38 -9.77
C SER A 2 12.88 -17.35 -9.13
N ALA A 3 13.82 -17.82 -9.91
CA ALA A 3 14.80 -18.84 -9.50
C ALA A 3 16.11 -18.23 -8.94
N SER A 4 16.32 -16.93 -9.11
CA SER A 4 17.51 -16.24 -8.63
C SER A 4 17.18 -14.79 -8.33
N LEU A 5 18.12 -14.07 -7.69
CA LEU A 5 17.96 -12.63 -7.43
C LEU A 5 17.88 -11.82 -8.72
N MET A 6 18.42 -12.34 -9.82
CA MET A 6 18.34 -11.68 -11.11
C MET A 6 16.93 -11.72 -11.70
N ASP A 7 16.22 -12.80 -11.42
CA ASP A 7 14.84 -12.98 -11.90
C ASP A 7 13.81 -12.35 -11.00
N TYR A 8 14.13 -12.15 -9.73
CA TYR A 8 13.21 -11.58 -8.77
C TYR A 8 13.08 -10.06 -8.99
N ALA A 9 11.85 -9.58 -9.05
CA ALA A 9 11.57 -8.15 -9.24
C ALA A 9 11.79 -7.39 -7.92
N VAL A 10 13.05 -7.10 -7.61
CA VAL A 10 13.40 -6.32 -6.41
C VAL A 10 13.02 -4.86 -6.63
N PRO A 11 12.20 -4.26 -5.74
CA PRO A 11 11.88 -2.85 -5.84
C PRO A 11 13.13 -1.98 -5.69
N PHE A 12 13.25 -0.96 -6.53
CA PHE A 12 14.35 0.02 -6.45
C PHE A 12 13.79 1.41 -6.79
N ALA A 13 14.59 2.44 -6.53
CA ALA A 13 14.12 3.83 -6.60
C ALA A 13 13.43 4.18 -7.93
N ALA A 14 13.94 3.67 -9.04
CA ALA A 14 13.38 3.97 -10.36
C ALA A 14 12.01 3.31 -10.61
N THR A 15 11.64 2.29 -9.83
CA THR A 15 10.34 1.61 -9.96
C THR A 15 9.24 2.25 -9.12
N LEU A 16 9.60 3.16 -8.24
CA LEU A 16 8.65 3.83 -7.35
C LEU A 16 8.11 5.11 -8.00
N PRO A 17 6.84 5.43 -7.80
CA PRO A 17 6.31 6.71 -8.23
C PRO A 17 6.87 7.83 -7.37
N ARG A 18 6.64 9.07 -7.82
CA ARG A 18 6.95 10.23 -6.99
C ARG A 18 6.01 10.23 -5.78
N ILE A 19 6.61 10.26 -4.59
CA ILE A 19 5.85 10.22 -3.34
C ILE A 19 5.90 11.59 -2.68
N GLU A 20 4.74 12.16 -2.41
CA GLU A 20 4.62 13.39 -1.63
C GLU A 20 4.48 13.02 -0.15
N SER A 21 5.24 13.72 0.70
CA SER A 21 5.24 13.45 2.13
C SER A 21 4.61 14.60 2.90
N TYR A 22 3.67 14.25 3.78
CA TYR A 22 2.99 15.20 4.66
C TYR A 22 3.07 14.68 6.09
N ALA A 23 3.01 15.61 7.05
CA ALA A 23 2.98 15.26 8.46
C ALA A 23 1.72 15.83 9.09
N VAL A 24 0.95 14.95 9.75
CA VAL A 24 -0.16 15.35 10.62
C VAL A 24 0.28 15.05 12.04
N VAL A 25 0.51 16.11 12.83
CA VAL A 25 1.08 15.97 14.16
C VAL A 25 -0.02 15.78 15.21
N THR A 26 0.04 14.64 15.90
CA THR A 26 -0.85 14.34 17.04
C THR A 26 0.02 13.88 18.21
N PRO A 27 0.47 14.80 19.07
CA PRO A 27 1.36 14.45 20.17
C PRO A 27 0.75 13.47 21.14
N SER A 28 1.58 12.58 21.71
CA SER A 28 1.15 11.72 22.81
C SER A 28 0.92 12.55 24.07
N THR A 29 -0.08 12.18 24.85
CA THR A 29 -0.39 12.82 26.12
C THR A 29 0.33 12.17 27.30
N VAL A 30 1.05 11.05 27.07
CA VAL A 30 1.66 10.28 28.16
C VAL A 30 3.12 10.64 28.43
N ASN A 31 3.71 11.56 27.67
CA ASN A 31 5.06 12.03 27.92
C ASN A 31 5.20 13.50 27.53
N PRO A 32 6.17 14.22 28.17
CA PRO A 32 6.33 15.68 27.94
C PRO A 32 6.75 16.04 26.51
N LEU A 33 7.45 15.14 25.82
CA LEU A 33 7.91 15.37 24.44
C LEU A 33 6.84 15.08 23.40
N GLY A 34 5.75 14.42 23.80
CA GLY A 34 4.70 14.03 22.88
C GLY A 34 5.09 12.95 21.89
N VAL A 35 6.19 12.22 22.13
CA VAL A 35 6.73 11.24 21.20
C VAL A 35 5.92 9.95 21.20
N LYS A 36 5.93 9.27 20.06
CA LYS A 36 5.22 8.01 19.82
C LYS A 36 6.15 7.00 19.16
N GLY A 37 5.88 5.72 19.36
CA GLY A 37 6.55 4.66 18.62
C GLY A 37 6.11 4.68 17.14
N MET A 38 7.05 4.45 16.22
CA MET A 38 6.80 4.57 14.78
C MET A 38 7.34 3.38 13.97
N GLY A 39 7.89 2.36 14.65
CA GLY A 39 8.59 1.28 13.95
C GLY A 39 7.76 0.51 12.95
N GLU A 40 6.49 0.29 13.23
CA GLU A 40 5.60 -0.50 12.38
C GLU A 40 4.63 0.32 11.54
N SER A 41 4.62 1.63 11.68
CA SER A 41 3.57 2.47 11.09
C SER A 41 3.47 2.31 9.57
N GLY A 42 4.60 2.17 8.89
CA GLY A 42 4.60 1.97 7.45
C GLY A 42 3.89 0.69 7.03
N THR A 43 4.17 -0.42 7.72
CA THR A 43 3.54 -1.71 7.43
C THR A 43 2.05 -1.69 7.75
N ILE A 44 1.69 -1.08 8.87
CA ILE A 44 0.29 -1.03 9.31
C ILE A 44 -0.56 -0.17 8.37
N GLY A 45 -0.02 0.98 7.94
CA GLY A 45 -0.77 1.97 7.17
C GLY A 45 -0.83 1.71 5.67
N VAL A 46 0.25 1.22 5.09
CA VAL A 46 0.37 1.08 3.62
C VAL A 46 -0.59 0.04 3.05
N THR A 47 -0.69 -1.12 3.67
CA THR A 47 -1.53 -2.20 3.15
C THR A 47 -3.00 -1.78 3.01
N PRO A 48 -3.67 -1.29 4.06
CA PRO A 48 -5.04 -0.85 3.90
C PRO A 48 -5.18 0.38 3.00
N ALA A 49 -4.21 1.29 3.01
CA ALA A 49 -4.26 2.47 2.15
C ALA A 49 -4.23 2.08 0.68
N LEU A 50 -3.36 1.16 0.31
CA LEU A 50 -3.24 0.69 -1.07
C LEU A 50 -4.49 -0.08 -1.50
N VAL A 51 -5.00 -0.96 -0.65
CA VAL A 51 -6.23 -1.72 -0.93
C VAL A 51 -7.41 -0.77 -1.12
N ASN A 52 -7.55 0.23 -0.26
CA ASN A 52 -8.63 1.21 -0.39
C ASN A 52 -8.51 2.00 -1.70
N ALA A 53 -7.31 2.39 -2.08
CA ALA A 53 -7.09 3.10 -3.34
C ALA A 53 -7.46 2.25 -4.55
N VAL A 54 -7.08 0.97 -4.55
CA VAL A 54 -7.42 0.05 -5.63
C VAL A 54 -8.93 -0.17 -5.69
N MET A 55 -9.59 -0.37 -4.55
CA MET A 55 -11.03 -0.56 -4.51
C MET A 55 -11.79 0.68 -4.98
N ASP A 56 -11.29 1.87 -4.65
CA ASP A 56 -11.86 3.11 -5.13
C ASP A 56 -11.74 3.21 -6.66
N ALA A 57 -10.58 2.86 -7.20
CA ALA A 57 -10.34 2.86 -8.64
C ALA A 57 -11.22 1.86 -9.39
N LEU A 58 -11.57 0.74 -8.75
CA LEU A 58 -12.39 -0.32 -9.35
C LEU A 58 -13.89 -0.13 -9.13
N ALA A 59 -14.30 0.86 -8.35
CA ALA A 59 -15.70 1.11 -8.08
C ALA A 59 -16.56 1.29 -9.35
N PRO A 60 -16.12 2.03 -10.38
CA PRO A 60 -16.88 2.17 -11.62
C PRO A 60 -17.12 0.86 -12.36
N PHE A 61 -16.33 -0.17 -12.08
CA PHE A 61 -16.49 -1.50 -12.70
C PHE A 61 -17.37 -2.43 -11.87
N GLY A 62 -17.97 -1.93 -10.80
CA GLY A 62 -18.85 -2.72 -9.94
C GLY A 62 -18.13 -3.69 -9.00
N VAL A 63 -16.80 -3.57 -8.87
CA VAL A 63 -16.02 -4.41 -7.97
C VAL A 63 -16.16 -3.90 -6.55
N ARG A 64 -16.64 -4.75 -5.64
CA ARG A 64 -16.88 -4.39 -4.24
C ARG A 64 -15.89 -4.98 -3.27
N HIS A 65 -15.20 -6.05 -3.68
CA HIS A 65 -14.24 -6.74 -2.83
C HIS A 65 -13.23 -7.51 -3.65
N LEU A 66 -11.97 -7.48 -3.23
CA LEU A 66 -10.91 -8.32 -3.73
C LEU A 66 -10.03 -8.74 -2.56
N ASP A 67 -9.68 -10.03 -2.51
CA ASP A 67 -8.73 -10.53 -1.52
C ASP A 67 -7.30 -10.21 -1.94
N MET A 68 -6.47 -9.90 -0.96
CA MET A 68 -5.03 -9.76 -1.18
C MET A 68 -4.36 -11.11 -1.41
N PRO A 69 -3.24 -11.16 -2.15
CA PRO A 69 -2.54 -10.02 -2.74
C PRO A 69 -3.24 -9.49 -3.98
N LEU A 70 -3.21 -8.16 -4.17
CA LEU A 70 -3.82 -7.50 -5.33
C LEU A 70 -2.87 -7.53 -6.52
N THR A 71 -2.74 -8.70 -7.13
CA THR A 71 -1.89 -8.88 -8.30
C THR A 71 -2.50 -8.22 -9.53
N PRO A 72 -1.69 -7.83 -10.52
CA PRO A 72 -2.22 -7.30 -11.77
C PRO A 72 -3.24 -8.24 -12.43
N GLU A 73 -3.01 -9.55 -12.36
CA GLU A 73 -3.92 -10.55 -12.89
C GLU A 73 -5.29 -10.52 -12.22
N LYS A 74 -5.32 -10.46 -10.88
CA LYS A 74 -6.60 -10.39 -10.15
C LYS A 74 -7.39 -9.14 -10.50
N ILE A 75 -6.72 -8.01 -10.61
CA ILE A 75 -7.36 -6.75 -10.97
C ILE A 75 -7.91 -6.82 -12.39
N TRP A 76 -7.13 -7.34 -13.31
CA TRP A 76 -7.54 -7.50 -14.70
C TRP A 76 -8.77 -8.40 -14.84
N ILE A 77 -8.80 -9.53 -14.15
CA ILE A 77 -9.95 -10.44 -14.15
C ILE A 77 -11.18 -9.75 -13.55
N ALA A 78 -11.02 -9.00 -12.47
CA ALA A 78 -12.12 -8.29 -11.81
C ALA A 78 -12.76 -7.24 -12.74
N ILE A 79 -11.96 -6.53 -13.51
CA ILE A 79 -12.45 -5.52 -14.45
C ILE A 79 -13.26 -6.15 -15.58
N ARG A 80 -12.91 -7.34 -15.99
CA ARG A 80 -13.53 -8.02 -17.14
C ARG A 80 -14.86 -8.70 -16.85
N ARG A 81 -15.24 -8.84 -15.61
CA ARG A 81 -16.49 -9.50 -15.21
C ARG A 81 -17.70 -8.60 -15.43
#